data_fdf7b01c588596fe445f231ba632ddf0
#
_entry.id   fdf7b01c588596fe445f231ba632ddf0
#
_cell.length_a   1.000
_cell.length_b   1.000
_cell.length_c   1.000
_cell.angle_alpha   90.00
_cell.angle_beta   90.00
_cell.angle_gamma   90.00
#
_symmetry.space_group_name_H-M   'P 1'
#
loop_
_entity.id
_entity.type
_entity.pdbx_description
1 polymer ?
#
loop_
_entity_poly.entity_id
_entity_poly.type
_entity_poly.pdbx_seq_one_letter_code
_entity_poly.pdbx_strand_id
1 'polypeptide(L)'
;PSHYYTINIQIMTPCIQIKRVYEAADPADGFRILVDRLWPRGIRKDALPYDLWPKDLTPSPALRRWFHEDPDGRWAEFSQRYRSELATAPSVNEVISRIRPYDTVTLLSAAKATDHNHALILRDFLTQRMG
;
A
#
# COMPACT_ATOMS: atom_id res chain seq x y z
N PRO A 1 26.37 -19.83 -15.41
CA PRO A 1 27.20 -18.69 -15.22
C PRO A 1 26.57 -17.61 -14.34
N SER A 2 27.42 -16.77 -13.81
CA SER A 2 27.03 -15.77 -12.82
C SER A 2 26.00 -14.76 -13.33
N HIS A 3 26.00 -14.45 -14.63
CA HIS A 3 25.05 -13.45 -15.16
C HIS A 3 23.59 -13.90 -15.11
N TYR A 4 23.32 -15.22 -15.05
CA TYR A 4 21.93 -15.70 -14.84
C TYR A 4 21.42 -15.29 -13.46
N TYR A 5 22.25 -15.43 -12.45
CA TYR A 5 21.85 -15.05 -11.10
C TYR A 5 21.59 -13.55 -11.00
N THR A 6 22.41 -12.74 -11.66
CA THR A 6 22.21 -11.29 -11.66
C THR A 6 20.86 -10.91 -12.30
N ILE A 7 20.52 -11.51 -13.44
CA ILE A 7 19.26 -11.24 -14.11
C ILE A 7 18.07 -11.64 -13.20
N ASN A 8 18.14 -12.82 -12.58
CA ASN A 8 17.07 -13.28 -11.69
C ASN A 8 16.88 -12.34 -10.51
N ILE A 9 17.95 -11.87 -9.90
CA ILE A 9 17.88 -10.91 -8.79
C ILE A 9 17.23 -9.61 -9.23
N GLN A 10 17.57 -9.11 -10.43
CA GLN A 10 17.05 -7.83 -10.94
C GLN A 10 15.56 -7.83 -11.19
N ILE A 11 14.98 -8.98 -11.58
CA ILE A 11 13.55 -9.08 -11.88
C ILE A 11 12.72 -9.49 -10.68
N MET A 12 13.35 -9.82 -9.56
CA MET A 12 12.63 -10.21 -8.35
C MET A 12 12.16 -8.98 -7.61
N THR A 13 10.90 -8.65 -7.80
CA THR A 13 10.20 -7.64 -7.02
C THR A 13 9.11 -8.31 -6.19
N PRO A 14 8.78 -7.75 -5.01
CA PRO A 14 7.71 -8.32 -4.20
C PRO A 14 6.37 -8.33 -4.94
N CYS A 15 5.59 -9.37 -4.69
CA CYS A 15 4.18 -9.38 -5.06
C CYS A 15 3.42 -8.58 -4.00
N ILE A 16 2.76 -7.50 -4.38
CA ILE A 16 2.01 -6.68 -3.45
C ILE A 16 0.53 -7.01 -3.59
N GLN A 17 -0.05 -7.54 -2.52
CA GLN A 17 -1.47 -7.86 -2.44
C GLN A 17 -2.18 -6.94 -1.47
N ILE A 18 -3.51 -6.91 -1.53
CA ILE A 18 -4.33 -6.06 -0.69
C ILE A 18 -5.30 -6.94 0.09
N LYS A 19 -5.41 -6.69 1.40
CA LYS A 19 -6.40 -7.36 2.26
C LYS A 19 -7.14 -6.32 3.09
N ARG A 20 -8.37 -6.64 3.45
CA ARG A 20 -9.06 -5.85 4.46
C ARG A 20 -8.50 -6.16 5.84
N VAL A 21 -8.43 -5.15 6.68
CA VAL A 21 -7.92 -5.30 8.05
C VAL A 21 -8.72 -6.31 8.88
N TYR A 22 -9.96 -6.62 8.46
CA TYR A 22 -10.85 -7.54 9.16
C TYR A 22 -10.62 -9.00 8.80
N GLU A 23 -9.84 -9.27 7.77
CA GLU A 23 -9.48 -10.64 7.39
C GLU A 23 -8.37 -11.15 8.29
N ALA A 24 -8.42 -12.44 8.60
CA ALA A 24 -7.44 -13.05 9.49
C ALA A 24 -6.02 -12.93 8.91
N ALA A 25 -5.05 -12.69 9.78
CA ALA A 25 -3.65 -12.68 9.39
C ALA A 25 -3.22 -14.11 8.96
N ASP A 26 -2.38 -14.17 7.95
CA ASP A 26 -1.90 -15.42 7.37
C ASP A 26 -0.38 -15.31 7.16
N PRO A 27 0.40 -16.37 7.43
CA PRO A 27 1.84 -16.34 7.12
C PRO A 27 2.15 -15.99 5.66
N ALA A 28 1.24 -16.33 4.74
CA ALA A 28 1.40 -15.99 3.32
C ALA A 28 1.28 -14.50 3.03
N ASP A 29 0.82 -13.68 4.00
CA ASP A 29 0.76 -12.22 3.82
C ASP A 29 2.14 -11.58 3.71
N GLY A 30 3.17 -12.24 4.21
CA GLY A 30 4.51 -11.69 4.22
C GLY A 30 4.62 -10.41 5.05
N PHE A 31 5.19 -9.37 4.48
CA PHE A 31 5.36 -8.09 5.15
C PHE A 31 4.03 -7.31 5.11
N ARG A 32 3.50 -6.93 6.29
CA ARG A 32 2.17 -6.34 6.41
C ARG A 32 2.27 -4.84 6.68
N ILE A 33 1.60 -4.05 5.85
CA ILE A 33 1.63 -2.59 5.94
C ILE A 33 0.21 -2.04 6.10
N LEU A 34 -0.03 -1.32 7.18
CA LEU A 34 -1.30 -0.62 7.38
C LEU A 34 -1.28 0.68 6.57
N VAL A 35 -2.20 0.81 5.61
CA VAL A 35 -2.21 1.93 4.65
C VAL A 35 -3.39 2.88 4.82
N ASP A 36 -4.05 2.83 5.96
CA ASP A 36 -5.05 3.82 6.35
C ASP A 36 -4.44 4.81 7.32
N ARG A 37 -4.89 6.08 7.27
CA ARG A 37 -4.35 7.11 8.16
C ARG A 37 -4.79 6.93 9.61
N LEU A 38 -6.04 6.46 9.81
CA LEU A 38 -6.61 6.25 11.13
C LEU A 38 -6.63 4.76 11.47
N TRP A 39 -6.57 4.45 12.76
CA TRP A 39 -6.69 3.06 13.21
C TRP A 39 -8.07 2.51 12.85
N PRO A 40 -8.16 1.26 12.37
CA PRO A 40 -9.43 0.67 11.96
C PRO A 40 -10.43 0.55 13.11
N ARG A 41 -11.68 0.88 12.82
CA ARG A 41 -12.75 0.77 13.82
C ARG A 41 -13.00 -0.68 14.20
N GLY A 42 -13.23 -0.91 15.47
CA GLY A 42 -13.64 -2.22 15.97
C GLY A 42 -12.48 -3.21 16.15
N ILE A 43 -11.25 -2.79 15.93
CA ILE A 43 -10.07 -3.64 16.11
C ILE A 43 -9.24 -3.11 17.27
N ARG A 44 -8.94 -3.97 18.24
CA ARG A 44 -8.03 -3.61 19.32
C ARG A 44 -6.63 -3.41 18.77
N LYS A 45 -5.88 -2.49 19.36
CA LYS A 45 -4.53 -2.17 18.88
C LYS A 45 -3.57 -3.36 18.93
N ASP A 46 -3.81 -4.31 19.81
CA ASP A 46 -3.01 -5.53 19.93
C ASP A 46 -3.53 -6.68 19.07
N ALA A 47 -4.63 -6.47 18.32
CA ALA A 47 -5.30 -7.52 17.54
C ALA A 47 -5.02 -7.46 16.04
N LEU A 48 -4.30 -6.44 15.57
CA LEU A 48 -3.96 -6.31 14.14
C LEU A 48 -2.43 -6.33 13.99
N PRO A 49 -1.86 -7.47 13.59
CA PRO A 49 -0.42 -7.49 13.31
C PRO A 49 -0.08 -6.68 12.07
N TYR A 50 0.91 -5.81 12.19
CA TYR A 50 1.47 -5.07 11.06
C TYR A 50 2.95 -4.82 11.31
N ASP A 51 3.70 -4.65 10.23
CA ASP A 51 5.14 -4.39 10.30
C ASP A 51 5.46 -2.92 10.12
N LEU A 52 4.64 -2.20 9.37
CA LEU A 52 4.77 -0.76 9.14
C LEU A 52 3.40 -0.09 9.10
N TRP A 53 3.39 1.18 9.54
CA TRP A 53 2.23 2.05 9.40
C TRP A 53 2.68 3.43 8.93
N PRO A 54 2.96 3.59 7.60
CA PRO A 54 3.48 4.84 7.05
C PRO A 54 2.34 5.82 6.75
N LYS A 55 2.01 6.66 7.69
CA LYS A 55 0.87 7.57 7.57
C LYS A 55 1.01 8.57 6.41
N ASP A 56 2.23 8.96 6.08
CA ASP A 56 2.47 9.87 4.96
C ASP A 56 2.29 9.22 3.57
N LEU A 57 2.12 7.91 3.51
CA LEU A 57 1.75 7.21 2.28
C LEU A 57 0.24 7.02 2.15
N THR A 58 -0.55 7.60 3.03
CA THR A 58 -2.02 7.63 2.91
C THR A 58 -2.45 8.94 2.27
N PRO A 59 -3.64 8.98 1.61
CA PRO A 59 -4.14 10.25 1.08
C PRO A 59 -4.29 11.30 2.18
N SER A 60 -4.02 12.56 1.84
CA SER A 60 -4.19 13.64 2.80
C SER A 60 -5.65 13.72 3.26
N PRO A 61 -5.91 14.24 4.47
CA PRO A 61 -7.28 14.35 4.96
C PRO A 61 -8.20 15.14 4.02
N ALA A 62 -7.70 16.21 3.41
CA ALA A 62 -8.47 17.02 2.48
C ALA A 62 -8.82 16.24 1.20
N LEU A 63 -7.85 15.52 0.64
CA LEU A 63 -8.06 14.71 -0.55
C LEU A 63 -9.02 13.57 -0.27
N ARG A 64 -8.88 12.94 0.88
CA ARG A 64 -9.77 11.85 1.30
C ARG A 64 -11.22 12.33 1.43
N ARG A 65 -11.46 13.47 2.09
CA ARG A 65 -12.81 14.04 2.23
C ARG A 65 -13.43 14.36 0.88
N TRP A 66 -12.65 15.00 0.02
CA TRP A 66 -13.12 15.36 -1.32
C TRP A 66 -13.51 14.12 -2.13
N PHE A 67 -12.69 13.08 -2.08
CA PHE A 67 -12.96 11.83 -2.80
C PHE A 67 -14.23 11.14 -2.29
N HIS A 68 -14.42 11.10 -0.99
CA HIS A 68 -15.55 10.38 -0.39
C HIS A 68 -16.91 11.02 -0.70
N GLU A 69 -16.95 12.25 -1.18
CA GLU A 69 -18.19 12.89 -1.61
C GLU A 69 -18.76 12.27 -2.88
N ASP A 70 -17.90 11.77 -3.77
CA ASP A 70 -18.32 11.12 -5.02
C ASP A 70 -17.21 10.19 -5.52
N PRO A 71 -17.05 9.00 -4.91
CA PRO A 71 -15.92 8.12 -5.26
C PRO A 71 -15.90 7.71 -6.72
N ASP A 72 -17.06 7.39 -7.30
CA ASP A 72 -17.11 6.92 -8.68
C ASP A 72 -16.77 8.03 -9.68
N GLY A 73 -17.34 9.21 -9.47
CA GLY A 73 -17.11 10.34 -10.35
C GLY A 73 -15.74 10.98 -10.21
N ARG A 74 -15.09 10.80 -9.06
CA ARG A 74 -13.81 11.45 -8.74
C ARG A 74 -12.62 10.52 -8.77
N TRP A 75 -12.81 9.26 -9.12
CA TRP A 75 -11.73 8.27 -9.05
C TRP A 75 -10.51 8.64 -9.89
N ALA A 76 -10.70 9.06 -11.13
CA ALA A 76 -9.59 9.40 -12.02
C ALA A 76 -8.77 10.59 -11.47
N GLU A 77 -9.45 11.63 -11.03
CA GLU A 77 -8.77 12.81 -10.46
C GLU A 77 -8.16 12.50 -9.10
N PHE A 78 -8.84 11.72 -8.28
CA PHE A 78 -8.29 11.26 -7.00
C PHE A 78 -6.99 10.48 -7.21
N SER A 79 -6.98 9.55 -8.17
CA SER A 79 -5.79 8.75 -8.48
C SER A 79 -4.62 9.64 -8.86
N GLN A 80 -4.85 10.65 -9.67
CA GLN A 80 -3.83 11.58 -10.12
C GLN A 80 -3.29 12.42 -8.95
N ARG A 81 -4.18 12.95 -8.13
CA ARG A 81 -3.80 13.77 -6.97
C ARG A 81 -3.07 12.95 -5.91
N TYR A 82 -3.51 11.73 -5.66
CA TYR A 82 -2.86 10.86 -4.69
C TYR A 82 -1.46 10.47 -5.15
N ARG A 83 -1.28 10.16 -6.44
CA ARG A 83 0.05 9.89 -7.00
C ARG A 83 0.98 11.09 -6.85
N SER A 84 0.46 12.30 -6.99
CA SER A 84 1.25 13.52 -6.78
C SER A 84 1.68 13.67 -5.32
N GLU A 85 0.79 13.35 -4.38
CA GLU A 85 1.15 13.34 -2.95
C GLU A 85 2.22 12.28 -2.66
N LEU A 86 2.08 11.09 -3.22
CA LEU A 86 3.04 10.02 -3.02
C LEU A 86 4.42 10.36 -3.59
N ALA A 87 4.46 11.08 -4.71
CA ALA A 87 5.72 11.44 -5.35
C ALA A 87 6.63 12.31 -4.44
N THR A 88 6.04 13.02 -3.49
CA THR A 88 6.76 13.88 -2.54
C THR A 88 6.73 13.38 -1.11
N ALA A 89 6.12 12.23 -0.85
CA ALA A 89 6.01 11.69 0.51
C ALA A 89 7.40 11.27 1.02
N PRO A 90 7.78 11.70 2.23
CA PRO A 90 9.15 11.47 2.74
C PRO A 90 9.51 9.99 2.90
N SER A 91 8.54 9.13 3.24
CA SER A 91 8.82 7.74 3.58
C SER A 91 8.90 6.78 2.39
N VAL A 92 8.65 7.24 1.16
CA VAL A 92 8.56 6.33 -0.01
C VAL A 92 9.82 5.49 -0.16
N ASN A 93 11.00 6.12 -0.16
CA ASN A 93 12.25 5.40 -0.39
C ASN A 93 12.57 4.42 0.75
N GLU A 94 12.27 4.80 1.99
CA GLU A 94 12.47 3.92 3.14
C GLU A 94 11.54 2.72 3.08
N VAL A 95 10.27 2.93 2.75
CA VAL A 95 9.31 1.83 2.63
C VAL A 95 9.74 0.87 1.53
N ILE A 96 10.15 1.38 0.36
CA ILE A 96 10.63 0.54 -0.73
C ILE A 96 11.85 -0.28 -0.28
N SER A 97 12.78 0.34 0.40
CA SER A 97 13.97 -0.34 0.93
C SER A 97 13.58 -1.47 1.89
N ARG A 98 12.56 -1.24 2.73
CA ARG A 98 12.09 -2.23 3.71
C ARG A 98 11.36 -3.40 3.07
N ILE A 99 10.64 -3.19 1.97
CA ILE A 99 9.82 -4.24 1.36
C ILE A 99 10.56 -5.07 0.32
N ARG A 100 11.61 -4.54 -0.30
CA ARG A 100 12.35 -5.25 -1.36
C ARG A 100 12.81 -6.67 -0.99
N PRO A 101 13.25 -6.98 0.24
CA PRO A 101 13.69 -8.34 0.57
C PRO A 101 12.59 -9.38 0.65
N TYR A 102 11.34 -8.98 0.64
CA TYR A 102 10.20 -9.90 0.83
C TYR A 102 9.62 -10.36 -0.50
N ASP A 103 9.20 -11.63 -0.56
CA ASP A 103 8.50 -12.17 -1.73
C ASP A 103 7.09 -11.62 -1.83
N THR A 104 6.43 -11.44 -0.69
CA THR A 104 5.06 -10.96 -0.62
C THR A 104 4.95 -9.81 0.38
N VAL A 105 4.21 -8.78 -0.02
CA VAL A 105 3.85 -7.64 0.81
C VAL A 105 2.34 -7.50 0.77
N THR A 106 1.72 -7.28 1.93
CA THR A 106 0.27 -7.12 2.02
C THR A 106 -0.07 -5.73 2.53
N LEU A 107 -0.81 -4.98 1.73
CA LEU A 107 -1.36 -3.68 2.14
C LEU A 107 -2.70 -3.91 2.82
N LEU A 108 -2.84 -3.39 4.04
CA LEU A 108 -4.02 -3.58 4.88
C LEU A 108 -4.85 -2.29 4.88
N SER A 109 -6.13 -2.40 4.55
CA SER A 109 -7.04 -1.27 4.55
C SER A 109 -8.41 -1.68 5.09
N ALA A 110 -9.09 -0.74 5.75
CA ALA A 110 -10.46 -0.94 6.20
C ALA A 110 -11.48 -0.69 5.08
N ALA A 111 -11.07 -0.14 3.95
CA ALA A 111 -11.96 0.22 2.86
C ALA A 111 -12.72 -1.00 2.33
N LYS A 112 -14.02 -0.82 2.08
CA LYS A 112 -14.88 -1.89 1.56
C LYS A 112 -14.77 -2.04 0.04
N ALA A 113 -14.54 -0.94 -0.67
CA ALA A 113 -14.48 -0.95 -2.13
C ALA A 113 -13.26 -1.74 -2.60
N THR A 114 -13.46 -2.57 -3.62
CA THR A 114 -12.38 -3.35 -4.22
C THR A 114 -11.83 -2.71 -5.48
N ASP A 115 -12.57 -1.81 -6.11
CA ASP A 115 -12.22 -1.16 -7.37
C ASP A 115 -11.80 0.31 -7.19
N HIS A 116 -12.36 1.02 -6.22
CA HIS A 116 -12.03 2.43 -5.95
C HIS A 116 -11.42 2.58 -4.55
N ASN A 117 -10.36 1.83 -4.33
CA ASN A 117 -9.64 1.78 -3.06
C ASN A 117 -8.24 2.37 -3.25
N HIS A 118 -7.87 3.33 -2.39
CA HIS A 118 -6.56 3.99 -2.48
C HIS A 118 -5.38 3.02 -2.42
N ALA A 119 -5.55 1.85 -1.78
CA ALA A 119 -4.50 0.84 -1.72
C ALA A 119 -4.11 0.32 -3.10
N LEU A 120 -5.03 0.30 -4.07
CA LEU A 120 -4.73 -0.07 -5.46
C LEU A 120 -3.74 0.91 -6.08
N ILE A 121 -3.93 2.20 -5.84
CA ILE A 121 -3.06 3.25 -6.36
C ILE A 121 -1.68 3.15 -5.71
N LEU A 122 -1.65 2.95 -4.40
CA LEU A 122 -0.39 2.82 -3.68
C LEU A 122 0.39 1.58 -4.14
N ARG A 123 -0.28 0.45 -4.31
CA ARG A 123 0.34 -0.76 -4.85
C ARG A 123 1.00 -0.51 -6.20
N ASP A 124 0.27 0.10 -7.10
CA ASP A 124 0.78 0.38 -8.45
C ASP A 124 1.94 1.37 -8.42
N PHE A 125 1.83 2.39 -7.58
CA PHE A 125 2.90 3.37 -7.39
C PHE A 125 4.19 2.71 -6.89
N LEU A 126 4.10 1.90 -5.85
CA LEU A 126 5.26 1.21 -5.29
C LEU A 126 5.86 0.22 -6.28
N THR A 127 5.02 -0.54 -6.99
CA THR A 127 5.47 -1.49 -8.00
C THR A 127 6.24 -0.78 -9.12
N GLN A 128 5.74 0.35 -9.60
CA GLN A 128 6.42 1.13 -10.63
C GLN A 128 7.76 1.68 -10.14
N ARG A 129 7.83 2.12 -8.89
CA ARG A 129 9.07 2.64 -8.31
C ARG A 129 10.14 1.56 -8.13
N MET A 130 9.74 0.32 -7.89
CA MET A 130 10.66 -0.81 -7.75
C MET A 130 11.09 -1.41 -9.08
N GLY A 131 10.27 -1.24 -10.10
CA GLY A 131 10.52 -1.77 -11.45
C GLY A 131 11.51 -0.97 -12.29
#